data_c029ab0017083a183756f74c90e34402
#
_entry.id   c029ab0017083a183756f74c90e34402
#
_cell.length_a   1.000
_cell.length_b   1.000
_cell.length_c   1.000
_cell.angle_alpha   90.00
_cell.angle_beta   90.00
_cell.angle_gamma   90.00
#
_symmetry.space_group_name_H-M   'P 1'
#
loop_
_entity.id
_entity.type
_entity.pdbx_description
1 polymer ?
#
loop_
_entity_poly.entity_id
_entity_poly.type
_entity_poly.pdbx_seq_one_letter_code
_entity_poly.pdbx_strand_id
1 'polypeptide(L)'
;EVQFVMTSSGVLTSKSIQLDVGSEFALGDNARPFAVGRSVFFSAPRGSFTSIKRYFAVADVSDVKDADDTTGHVLSYIPNGVFDIQGTGTENYICVNSTGAYNRIYIYKFLFKDGVQLQASWSHWEFPKADKILASASIGSTMFIVRQHQGGVDLEHLKFIKEATD
;
A
#
# COMPACT_ATOMS: atom_id res chain seq x y z
N GLU A 1 7.05 -8.79 -14.62
CA GLU A 1 5.84 -9.39 -14.04
C GLU A 1 4.61 -8.70 -14.59
N VAL A 2 3.54 -9.43 -14.77
CA VAL A 2 2.32 -8.94 -15.39
C VAL A 2 1.17 -9.14 -14.42
N GLN A 3 0.31 -8.14 -14.27
CA GLN A 3 -0.95 -8.31 -13.54
C GLN A 3 -2.01 -8.90 -14.45
N PHE A 4 -2.66 -9.96 -13.98
CA PHE A 4 -3.79 -10.56 -14.66
C PHE A 4 -5.09 -10.23 -13.93
N VAL A 5 -6.10 -9.88 -14.70
CA VAL A 5 -7.48 -9.76 -14.21
C VAL A 5 -8.23 -11.03 -14.61
N MET A 6 -8.75 -11.73 -13.62
CA MET A 6 -9.59 -12.91 -13.84
C MET A 6 -11.05 -12.51 -13.75
N THR A 7 -11.79 -12.68 -14.84
CA THR A 7 -13.22 -12.36 -14.91
C THR A 7 -14.02 -13.59 -15.29
N SER A 8 -15.30 -13.58 -14.97
CA SER A 8 -16.27 -14.56 -15.42
C SER A 8 -17.64 -13.91 -15.61
N SER A 9 -18.33 -14.29 -16.65
CA SER A 9 -19.70 -13.84 -16.95
C SER A 9 -20.79 -14.50 -16.08
N GLY A 10 -20.40 -15.29 -15.10
CA GLY A 10 -21.32 -16.02 -14.21
C GLY A 10 -20.57 -16.81 -13.14
N VAL A 11 -21.00 -18.03 -12.85
CA VAL A 11 -20.29 -18.91 -11.92
C VAL A 11 -18.91 -19.24 -12.49
N LEU A 12 -17.86 -19.07 -11.66
CA LEU A 12 -16.50 -19.41 -12.02
C LEU A 12 -16.37 -20.92 -12.30
N THR A 13 -16.14 -21.25 -13.56
CA THR A 13 -15.85 -22.61 -14.03
C THR A 13 -14.59 -22.59 -14.88
N SER A 14 -13.94 -23.73 -15.05
CA SER A 14 -12.74 -23.82 -15.91
C SER A 14 -12.98 -23.41 -17.38
N LYS A 15 -14.25 -23.33 -17.81
CA LYS A 15 -14.64 -22.92 -19.16
C LYS A 15 -15.09 -21.46 -19.26
N SER A 16 -15.39 -20.81 -18.12
CA SER A 16 -15.91 -19.43 -18.08
C SER A 16 -14.89 -18.42 -17.55
N ILE A 17 -13.66 -18.87 -17.24
CA ILE A 17 -12.58 -17.98 -16.78
C ILE A 17 -11.96 -17.31 -18.00
N GLN A 18 -11.91 -15.98 -17.97
CA GLN A 18 -11.15 -15.16 -18.90
C GLN A 18 -10.01 -14.49 -18.11
N LEU A 19 -8.80 -14.55 -18.67
CA LEU A 19 -7.60 -13.93 -18.11
C LEU A 19 -7.17 -12.81 -19.07
N ASP A 20 -7.26 -11.59 -18.60
CA ASP A 20 -6.82 -10.42 -19.34
C ASP A 20 -5.61 -9.79 -18.64
N VAL A 21 -4.67 -9.25 -19.43
CA VAL A 21 -3.53 -8.50 -18.90
C VAL A 21 -4.03 -7.15 -18.39
N GLY A 22 -3.93 -6.92 -17.07
CA GLY A 22 -4.38 -5.68 -16.45
C GLY A 22 -3.33 -4.56 -16.52
N SER A 23 -2.05 -4.88 -16.34
CA SER A 23 -0.94 -3.94 -16.46
C SER A 23 0.41 -4.66 -16.55
N GLU A 24 1.40 -4.00 -17.14
CA GLU A 24 2.78 -4.51 -17.31
C GLU A 24 3.76 -3.71 -16.44
N PHE A 25 3.60 -3.71 -15.13
CA PHE A 25 4.55 -3.09 -14.23
C PHE A 25 5.39 -4.13 -13.50
N ALA A 26 6.69 -3.85 -13.36
CA ALA A 26 7.55 -4.65 -12.51
C ALA A 26 7.07 -4.56 -11.05
N LEU A 27 6.79 -5.69 -10.44
CA LEU A 27 6.49 -5.79 -9.02
C LEU A 27 7.80 -5.87 -8.24
N GLY A 28 7.88 -5.19 -7.12
CA GLY A 28 9.02 -5.32 -6.19
C GLY A 28 9.03 -6.71 -5.53
N ASP A 29 10.18 -7.36 -5.51
CA ASP A 29 10.33 -8.78 -5.15
C ASP A 29 9.95 -9.11 -3.70
N ASN A 30 9.96 -8.13 -2.80
CA ASN A 30 9.88 -8.38 -1.35
C ASN A 30 8.55 -8.00 -0.70
N ALA A 31 7.71 -7.20 -1.36
CA ALA A 31 6.44 -6.76 -0.81
C ALA A 31 5.26 -7.37 -1.55
N ARG A 32 4.34 -7.95 -0.80
CA ARG A 32 3.08 -8.44 -1.37
C ARG A 32 2.16 -7.27 -1.70
N PRO A 33 1.43 -7.32 -2.83
CA PRO A 33 0.35 -6.37 -3.08
C PRO A 33 -0.67 -6.38 -1.94
N PHE A 34 -1.19 -5.22 -1.59
CA PHE A 34 -2.14 -5.07 -0.50
C PHE A 34 -3.42 -4.38 -0.96
N ALA A 35 -4.56 -4.98 -0.66
CA ALA A 35 -5.87 -4.45 -1.05
C ALA A 35 -6.47 -3.57 0.05
N VAL A 36 -6.88 -2.36 -0.32
CA VAL A 36 -7.65 -1.46 0.54
C VAL A 36 -8.89 -1.01 -0.22
N GLY A 37 -10.05 -1.41 0.26
CA GLY A 37 -11.31 -1.16 -0.44
C GLY A 37 -11.32 -1.79 -1.84
N ARG A 38 -11.49 -0.97 -2.87
CA ARG A 38 -11.48 -1.39 -4.29
C ARG A 38 -10.11 -1.21 -4.97
N SER A 39 -9.11 -0.77 -4.23
CA SER A 39 -7.77 -0.52 -4.76
C SER A 39 -6.78 -1.58 -4.29
N VAL A 40 -5.86 -1.95 -5.16
CA VAL A 40 -4.71 -2.79 -4.84
C VAL A 40 -3.45 -1.94 -4.98
N PHE A 41 -2.69 -1.87 -3.92
CA PHE A 41 -1.41 -1.15 -3.89
C PHE A 41 -0.25 -2.13 -4.00
N PHE A 42 0.78 -1.76 -4.75
CA PHE A 42 1.98 -2.56 -4.92
C PHE A 42 3.21 -1.67 -5.16
N SER A 43 4.38 -2.21 -4.83
CA SER A 43 5.64 -1.53 -5.03
C SER A 43 6.20 -1.81 -6.44
N ALA A 44 6.75 -0.79 -7.08
CA ALA A 44 7.45 -0.90 -8.35
C ALA A 44 8.84 -0.23 -8.23
N PRO A 45 9.95 -0.95 -8.43
CA PRO A 45 11.29 -0.39 -8.34
C PRO A 45 11.48 0.73 -9.36
N ARG A 46 12.17 1.81 -8.95
CA ARG A 46 12.47 2.97 -9.77
C ARG A 46 13.87 3.50 -9.47
N GLY A 47 14.88 2.90 -10.07
CA GLY A 47 16.28 3.24 -9.77
C GLY A 47 16.62 2.98 -8.31
N SER A 48 17.04 4.00 -7.56
CA SER A 48 17.34 3.92 -6.11
C SER A 48 16.13 4.09 -5.20
N PHE A 49 14.95 4.31 -5.77
CA PHE A 49 13.70 4.55 -5.06
C PHE A 49 12.62 3.59 -5.51
N THR A 50 11.50 3.60 -4.79
CA THR A 50 10.34 2.78 -5.10
C THR A 50 9.13 3.66 -5.37
N SER A 51 8.42 3.39 -6.47
CA SER A 51 7.09 3.91 -6.71
C SER A 51 6.06 2.99 -6.06
N ILE A 52 5.03 3.57 -5.48
CA ILE A 52 3.83 2.84 -5.04
C ILE A 52 2.74 3.06 -6.07
N LYS A 53 2.38 1.99 -6.73
CA LYS A 53 1.33 1.96 -7.74
C LYS A 53 0.00 1.57 -7.11
N ARG A 54 -1.07 2.13 -7.63
CA ARG A 54 -2.45 1.79 -7.25
C ARG A 54 -3.19 1.27 -8.47
N TYR A 55 -3.57 0.01 -8.43
CA TYR A 55 -4.51 -0.56 -9.38
C TYR A 55 -5.93 -0.41 -8.86
N PHE A 56 -6.83 0.03 -9.70
CA PHE A 56 -8.24 0.19 -9.38
C PHE A 56 -9.06 -0.72 -10.30
N ALA A 57 -9.73 -1.72 -9.72
CA ALA A 57 -10.60 -2.61 -10.48
C ALA A 57 -11.86 -1.86 -10.92
N VAL A 58 -12.01 -1.67 -12.23
CA VAL A 58 -13.24 -1.13 -12.86
C VAL A 58 -14.13 -2.30 -13.25
N ALA A 59 -15.43 -2.14 -13.09
CA ALA A 59 -16.39 -3.18 -13.44
C ALA A 59 -16.49 -3.44 -14.97
N ASP A 60 -16.06 -2.48 -15.79
CA ASP A 60 -16.04 -2.59 -17.23
C ASP A 60 -14.66 -3.03 -17.73
N VAL A 61 -14.57 -4.25 -18.21
CA VAL A 61 -13.32 -4.96 -18.59
C VAL A 61 -12.69 -4.38 -19.86
N SER A 62 -13.42 -3.53 -20.58
CA SER A 62 -12.93 -2.94 -21.83
C SER A 62 -11.91 -1.81 -21.64
N ASP A 63 -11.80 -1.29 -20.42
CA ASP A 63 -10.93 -0.16 -20.10
C ASP A 63 -9.86 -0.62 -19.10
N VAL A 64 -8.86 -1.32 -19.60
CA VAL A 64 -7.64 -1.68 -18.83
C VAL A 64 -6.92 -0.38 -18.51
N LYS A 65 -7.16 0.16 -17.32
CA LYS A 65 -6.44 1.35 -16.85
C LYS A 65 -5.09 0.94 -16.30
N ASP A 66 -4.06 1.65 -16.73
CA ASP A 66 -2.76 1.62 -16.11
C ASP A 66 -2.88 1.91 -14.61
N ALA A 67 -2.01 1.29 -13.82
CA ALA A 67 -1.97 1.57 -12.41
C ALA A 67 -1.45 2.99 -12.15
N ASP A 68 -2.22 3.79 -11.41
CA ASP A 68 -1.85 5.14 -11.01
C ASP A 68 -0.57 5.14 -10.16
N ASP A 69 0.35 6.07 -10.42
CA ASP A 69 1.51 6.29 -9.56
C ASP A 69 1.16 7.25 -8.42
N THR A 70 0.97 6.69 -7.22
CA THR A 70 0.65 7.49 -6.03
C THR A 70 1.84 8.30 -5.52
N THR A 71 3.06 7.95 -5.94
CA THR A 71 4.32 8.63 -5.61
C THR A 71 4.81 9.57 -6.71
N GLY A 72 4.04 9.76 -7.79
CA GLY A 72 4.44 10.55 -8.95
C GLY A 72 4.87 11.98 -8.64
N HIS A 73 4.34 12.57 -7.57
CA HIS A 73 4.71 13.92 -7.10
C HIS A 73 5.86 13.94 -6.08
N VAL A 74 6.31 12.76 -5.60
CA VAL A 74 7.38 12.61 -4.60
C VAL A 74 8.34 11.46 -4.98
N LEU A 75 8.93 11.56 -6.16
CA LEU A 75 9.65 10.48 -6.83
C LEU A 75 10.83 9.88 -6.05
N SER A 76 11.45 10.65 -5.17
CA SER A 76 12.62 10.26 -4.38
C SER A 76 12.30 10.09 -2.90
N TYR A 77 11.05 9.78 -2.58
CA TYR A 77 10.58 9.79 -1.19
C TYR A 77 10.78 8.44 -0.49
N ILE A 78 10.44 7.34 -1.16
CA ILE A 78 10.52 5.99 -0.60
C ILE A 78 11.76 5.31 -1.17
N PRO A 79 12.78 4.98 -0.33
CA PRO A 79 13.96 4.26 -0.82
C PRO A 79 13.61 2.82 -1.20
N ASN A 80 14.44 2.21 -2.04
CA ASN A 80 14.29 0.82 -2.43
C ASN A 80 14.32 -0.15 -1.24
N GLY A 81 13.84 -1.37 -1.49
CA GLY A 81 13.77 -2.44 -0.52
C GLY A 81 12.47 -2.43 0.28
N VAL A 82 11.38 -1.99 -0.34
CA VAL A 82 10.05 -2.14 0.26
C VAL A 82 9.77 -3.61 0.51
N PHE A 83 9.49 -3.97 1.75
CA PHE A 83 9.25 -5.34 2.18
C PHE A 83 7.85 -5.56 2.76
N ASP A 84 7.13 -4.50 3.09
CA ASP A 84 5.81 -4.61 3.68
C ASP A 84 4.94 -3.42 3.24
N ILE A 85 3.70 -3.74 2.83
CA ILE A 85 2.65 -2.77 2.52
C ILE A 85 1.42 -3.22 3.27
N GLN A 86 0.91 -2.38 4.15
CA GLN A 86 -0.26 -2.63 4.97
C GLN A 86 -1.20 -1.43 4.94
N GLY A 87 -2.42 -1.58 5.43
CA GLY A 87 -3.33 -0.44 5.49
C GLY A 87 -4.73 -0.81 5.96
N THR A 88 -5.62 0.16 5.95
CA THR A 88 -7.02 -0.04 6.31
C THR A 88 -7.94 0.88 5.51
N GLY A 89 -9.06 0.34 5.07
CA GLY A 89 -10.14 1.12 4.47
C GLY A 89 -10.95 1.93 5.48
N THR A 90 -10.88 1.58 6.77
CA THR A 90 -11.58 2.33 7.83
C THR A 90 -11.01 3.74 7.98
N GLU A 91 -9.67 3.86 7.94
CA GLU A 91 -8.96 5.13 8.08
C GLU A 91 -8.43 5.66 6.75
N ASN A 92 -8.65 4.93 5.64
CA ASN A 92 -8.21 5.31 4.30
C ASN A 92 -6.72 5.64 4.22
N TYR A 93 -5.87 4.72 4.66
CA TYR A 93 -4.43 4.83 4.48
C TYR A 93 -3.77 3.49 4.13
N ILE A 94 -2.59 3.60 3.56
CA ILE A 94 -1.60 2.53 3.53
C ILE A 94 -0.32 2.99 4.24
N CYS A 95 0.40 2.06 4.82
CA CYS A 95 1.75 2.24 5.32
C CYS A 95 2.71 1.32 4.56
N VAL A 96 3.92 1.82 4.36
CA VAL A 96 4.96 1.16 3.59
C VAL A 96 6.25 1.16 4.39
N ASN A 97 6.86 -0.02 4.54
CA ASN A 97 8.12 -0.21 5.22
C ASN A 97 9.21 -0.59 4.22
N SER A 98 10.40 0.01 4.36
CA SER A 98 11.53 -0.22 3.44
C SER A 98 12.82 -0.52 4.21
N THR A 99 13.61 -1.47 3.71
CA THR A 99 14.95 -1.77 4.22
C THR A 99 15.93 -0.61 4.01
N GLY A 100 15.67 0.25 3.04
CA GLY A 100 16.48 1.46 2.80
C GLY A 100 16.29 2.54 3.87
N ALA A 101 15.26 2.43 4.72
CA ALA A 101 15.01 3.31 5.87
C ALA A 101 14.23 2.55 6.95
N TYR A 102 14.88 1.62 7.64
CA TYR A 102 14.26 0.75 8.64
C TYR A 102 13.59 1.48 9.81
N ASN A 103 14.04 2.70 10.10
CA ASN A 103 13.48 3.51 11.18
C ASN A 103 12.33 4.42 10.72
N ARG A 104 11.77 4.20 9.53
CA ARG A 104 10.67 5.00 8.99
C ARG A 104 9.51 4.14 8.54
N ILE A 105 8.29 4.63 8.79
CA ILE A 105 7.05 4.15 8.20
C ILE A 105 6.51 5.24 7.29
N TYR A 106 6.41 4.96 5.99
CA TYR A 106 5.82 5.88 5.02
C TYR A 106 4.32 5.66 4.99
N ILE A 107 3.55 6.74 5.07
CA ILE A 107 2.10 6.70 5.17
C ILE A 107 1.50 7.48 4.02
N TYR A 108 0.65 6.83 3.24
CA TYR A 108 -0.20 7.47 2.24
C TYR A 108 -1.62 7.50 2.75
N LYS A 109 -2.12 8.68 3.05
CA LYS A 109 -3.51 8.90 3.45
C LYS A 109 -4.29 9.48 2.30
N PHE A 110 -5.49 8.97 2.05
CA PHE A 110 -6.31 9.37 0.92
C PHE A 110 -7.79 9.49 1.32
N LEU A 111 -8.52 10.34 0.59
CA LEU A 111 -9.94 10.53 0.76
C LEU A 111 -10.63 10.47 -0.60
N PHE A 112 -11.55 9.53 -0.74
CA PHE A 112 -12.46 9.43 -1.88
C PHE A 112 -13.88 9.80 -1.47
N LYS A 113 -14.56 10.52 -2.33
CA LYS A 113 -16.00 10.77 -2.24
C LYS A 113 -16.60 10.59 -3.62
N ASP A 114 -17.66 9.80 -3.71
CA ASP A 114 -18.39 9.52 -4.95
C ASP A 114 -17.48 9.04 -6.10
N GLY A 115 -16.46 8.23 -5.78
CA GLY A 115 -15.49 7.70 -6.74
C GLY A 115 -14.38 8.67 -7.15
N VAL A 116 -14.44 9.93 -6.70
CA VAL A 116 -13.43 10.95 -6.98
C VAL A 116 -12.46 11.08 -5.80
N GLN A 117 -11.15 11.09 -6.10
CA GLN A 117 -10.13 11.37 -5.10
C GLN A 117 -10.12 12.87 -4.78
N LEU A 118 -10.56 13.23 -3.57
CA LEU A 118 -10.58 14.62 -3.10
C LEU A 118 -9.23 15.06 -2.55
N GLN A 119 -8.55 14.16 -1.85
CA GLN A 119 -7.28 14.46 -1.21
C GLN A 119 -6.43 13.20 -1.13
N ALA A 120 -5.13 13.38 -1.28
CA ALA A 120 -4.15 12.36 -0.98
C ALA A 120 -2.81 13.01 -0.65
N SER A 121 -2.09 12.43 0.30
CA SER A 121 -0.77 12.91 0.70
C SER A 121 0.10 11.79 1.23
N TRP A 122 1.40 11.91 0.98
CA TRP A 122 2.43 11.13 1.62
C TRP A 122 2.97 11.84 2.85
N SER A 123 3.22 11.10 3.91
CA SER A 123 3.93 11.51 5.12
C SER A 123 4.80 10.36 5.60
N HIS A 124 5.65 10.57 6.59
CA HIS A 124 6.34 9.48 7.27
C HIS A 124 6.45 9.75 8.77
N TRP A 125 6.50 8.66 9.52
CA TRP A 125 6.91 8.69 10.91
C TRP A 125 8.35 8.22 10.98
N GLU A 126 9.16 8.91 11.76
CA GLU A 126 10.56 8.60 11.97
C GLU A 126 10.79 8.21 13.43
N PHE A 127 11.38 7.05 13.62
CA PHE A 127 11.82 6.51 14.92
C PHE A 127 13.33 6.79 15.11
N PRO A 128 13.87 6.59 16.32
CA PRO A 128 15.32 6.71 16.52
C PRO A 128 16.13 5.92 15.48
N LYS A 129 17.24 6.47 15.03
CA LYS A 129 18.05 5.88 13.92
C LYS A 129 18.55 4.46 14.19
N ALA A 130 18.69 4.09 15.47
CA ALA A 130 19.12 2.75 15.87
C ALA A 130 17.99 1.72 15.80
N ASP A 131 16.75 2.16 15.69
CA ASP A 131 15.58 1.30 15.72
C ASP A 131 15.27 0.75 14.32
N LYS A 132 14.61 -0.41 14.30
CA LYS A 132 14.16 -1.04 13.06
C LYS A 132 12.70 -1.44 13.19
N ILE A 133 11.90 -1.04 12.21
CA ILE A 133 10.56 -1.57 12.05
C ILE A 133 10.67 -2.90 11.33
N LEU A 134 10.21 -3.96 11.98
CA LEU A 134 10.27 -5.33 11.46
C LEU A 134 9.01 -5.73 10.72
N ALA A 135 7.86 -5.25 11.19
CA ALA A 135 6.56 -5.49 10.58
C ALA A 135 5.56 -4.43 11.03
N SER A 136 4.51 -4.24 10.24
CA SER A 136 3.34 -3.46 10.63
C SER A 136 2.06 -4.18 10.23
N ALA A 137 0.97 -3.90 10.93
CA ALA A 137 -0.35 -4.41 10.60
C ALA A 137 -1.42 -3.40 11.01
N SER A 138 -2.56 -3.41 10.32
CA SER A 138 -3.67 -2.50 10.61
C SER A 138 -4.96 -3.29 10.79
N ILE A 139 -5.65 -3.05 11.91
CA ILE A 139 -6.95 -3.67 12.22
C ILE A 139 -7.92 -2.57 12.63
N GLY A 140 -8.92 -2.30 11.81
CA GLY A 140 -9.84 -1.18 12.04
C GLY A 140 -9.07 0.14 12.10
N SER A 141 -9.23 0.88 13.21
CA SER A 141 -8.53 2.14 13.47
C SER A 141 -7.27 1.99 14.33
N THR A 142 -6.73 0.78 14.42
CA THR A 142 -5.51 0.53 15.21
C THR A 142 -4.39 0.02 14.30
N MET A 143 -3.24 0.65 14.36
CA MET A 143 -2.00 0.18 13.75
C MET A 143 -1.12 -0.49 14.81
N PHE A 144 -0.64 -1.67 14.49
CA PHE A 144 0.33 -2.44 15.29
C PHE A 144 1.69 -2.36 14.59
N ILE A 145 2.75 -2.19 15.38
CA ILE A 145 4.11 -2.04 14.89
C ILE A 145 5.01 -2.96 15.73
N VAL A 146 5.76 -3.82 15.05
CA VAL A 146 6.84 -4.60 15.67
C VAL A 146 8.14 -3.84 15.47
N ARG A 147 8.70 -3.32 16.55
CA ARG A 147 9.91 -2.48 16.54
C ARG A 147 11.04 -3.15 17.32
N GLN A 148 12.19 -3.26 16.69
CA GLN A 148 13.45 -3.63 17.33
C GLN A 148 14.17 -2.36 17.76
N HIS A 149 14.60 -2.31 19.01
CA HIS A 149 15.39 -1.24 19.59
C HIS A 149 16.54 -1.82 20.43
N GLN A 150 17.36 -0.96 21.05
CA GLN A 150 18.56 -1.40 21.77
C GLN A 150 18.28 -2.34 22.96
N GLY A 151 17.06 -2.29 23.53
CA GLY A 151 16.65 -3.12 24.67
C GLY A 151 15.92 -4.41 24.29
N GLY A 152 15.58 -4.63 23.00
CA GLY A 152 14.83 -5.80 22.56
C GLY A 152 13.89 -5.54 21.40
N VAL A 153 12.82 -6.31 21.34
CA VAL A 153 11.75 -6.18 20.34
C VAL A 153 10.42 -5.99 21.06
N ASP A 154 9.73 -4.92 20.70
CA ASP A 154 8.43 -4.57 21.25
C ASP A 154 7.33 -4.62 20.19
N LEU A 155 6.12 -4.96 20.64
CA LEU A 155 4.88 -4.77 19.91
C LEU A 155 4.19 -3.52 20.44
N GLU A 156 4.15 -2.50 19.63
CA GLU A 156 3.49 -1.24 19.93
C GLU A 156 2.16 -1.14 19.18
N HIS A 157 1.23 -0.33 19.67
CA HIS A 157 0.01 -0.02 18.96
C HIS A 157 -0.33 1.46 19.02
N LEU A 158 -0.88 1.97 17.94
CA LEU A 158 -1.39 3.32 17.80
C LEU A 158 -2.85 3.27 17.39
N LYS A 159 -3.72 3.94 18.14
CA LYS A 159 -5.13 4.13 17.75
C LYS A 159 -5.31 5.47 17.06
N PHE A 160 -5.92 5.45 15.89
CA PHE A 160 -6.41 6.67 15.21
C PHE A 160 -7.77 7.06 15.80
N ILE A 161 -7.75 7.62 17.00
CA ILE A 161 -8.97 8.13 17.65
C ILE A 161 -9.01 9.63 17.37
N LYS A 162 -10.10 10.06 16.76
CA LYS A 162 -10.45 11.48 16.76
C LYS A 162 -11.17 11.75 18.09
N GLU A 163 -10.45 12.18 19.12
CA GLU A 163 -11.10 12.73 20.29
C GLU A 163 -11.86 13.98 19.83
N ALA A 164 -13.18 13.97 20.04
CA ALA A 164 -13.93 15.20 20.01
C ALA A 164 -13.44 16.01 21.23
N THR A 165 -12.63 17.00 20.99
CA THR A 165 -12.43 18.06 22.00
C THR A 165 -13.72 18.83 22.04
N ASP A 166 -14.44 18.72 23.16
CA ASP A 166 -15.55 19.60 23.51
C ASP A 166 -15.07 21.06 23.57
#